data_edf7ee6ae369c0a893f3911e4246af23
#
_entry.id   edf7ee6ae369c0a893f3911e4246af23
#
_cell.length_a   1.000
_cell.length_b   1.000
_cell.length_c   1.000
_cell.angle_alpha   90.00
_cell.angle_beta   90.00
_cell.angle_gamma   90.00
#
_symmetry.space_group_name_H-M   'P 1'
#
loop_
_entity.id
_entity.type
_entity.pdbx_description
1 polymer ?
#
loop_
_entity_poly.entity_id
_entity_poly.type
_entity_poly.pdbx_seq_one_letter_code
_entity_poly.pdbx_strand_id
1 'polypeptide(L)'
;MKNKLFNIFRIGVLALVLSCTGCSSSSKNKSDEKLNEISEMKVTYIDVGKGDCILIEKDGTNILIDGGYFDTSEKVINYLHEEGIEALDYFIITHYDKDHVGGAATIASTFSIGKIYLPNYEGSSKYYKELMNVINLNSLDAENVSEDISFTLSDVNYKIFASDVTYVAADGNEEGNDNDVSLVIAVYYGEDSYLFAGDIEKEGIKSYLAANHGQFDVVKMPHHGRKEDNTDDLIDDVQSEIAIITDSSEDTADNKVLNWLAGADVTTYRTSVYGSITVTGTGSGTYHVEVENP
;
A
#
# COMPACT_ATOMS: atom_id res chain seq x y z
N MET A 1 -25.56 16.55 -12.77
CA MET A 1 -24.83 16.71 -14.04
C MET A 1 -23.81 17.83 -13.86
N LYS A 2 -22.59 17.52 -13.52
CA LYS A 2 -21.46 18.47 -13.46
C LYS A 2 -20.46 18.06 -14.54
N ASN A 3 -20.29 18.94 -15.55
CA ASN A 3 -19.31 18.74 -16.62
C ASN A 3 -17.91 18.93 -16.04
N LYS A 4 -17.11 17.88 -15.94
CA LYS A 4 -15.66 17.96 -15.73
C LYS A 4 -14.99 18.18 -17.09
N LEU A 5 -14.31 19.32 -17.27
CA LEU A 5 -13.47 19.59 -18.43
C LEU A 5 -12.14 18.84 -18.30
N PHE A 6 -11.83 18.04 -19.28
CA PHE A 6 -10.50 17.43 -19.44
C PHE A 6 -9.49 18.51 -19.87
N ASN A 7 -8.50 18.79 -19.02
CA ASN A 7 -7.36 19.61 -19.38
C ASN A 7 -6.17 18.71 -19.79
N ILE A 8 -5.97 18.62 -21.11
CA ILE A 8 -4.76 18.02 -21.67
C ILE A 8 -3.66 19.08 -21.65
N PHE A 9 -2.66 18.94 -20.79
CA PHE A 9 -1.49 19.83 -20.76
C PHE A 9 -0.50 19.40 -21.84
N ARG A 10 -0.33 20.27 -22.87
CA ARG A 10 0.75 20.19 -23.87
C ARG A 10 2.03 20.79 -23.27
N ILE A 11 3.10 20.01 -23.28
CA ILE A 11 4.45 20.45 -22.91
C ILE A 11 4.96 21.41 -24.00
N GLY A 12 5.14 22.67 -23.66
CA GLY A 12 5.83 23.66 -24.49
C GLY A 12 7.27 23.82 -24.04
N VAL A 13 8.21 23.43 -24.89
CA VAL A 13 9.64 23.70 -24.70
C VAL A 13 9.90 25.17 -24.98
N LEU A 14 10.33 25.93 -23.97
CA LEU A 14 10.77 27.33 -24.12
C LEU A 14 12.29 27.40 -24.04
N ALA A 15 12.94 27.66 -25.19
CA ALA A 15 14.37 27.93 -25.26
C ALA A 15 14.65 29.35 -24.77
N LEU A 16 15.51 29.49 -23.75
CA LEU A 16 15.95 30.78 -23.24
C LEU A 16 17.29 31.15 -23.82
N VAL A 17 17.36 32.27 -24.57
CA VAL A 17 18.58 32.89 -25.09
C VAL A 17 19.15 33.82 -24.01
N LEU A 18 20.41 33.54 -23.57
CA LEU A 18 21.16 34.47 -22.70
C LEU A 18 21.79 35.61 -23.53
N SER A 19 21.51 36.82 -23.14
CA SER A 19 22.36 37.98 -23.48
C SER A 19 22.86 38.64 -22.18
N CYS A 20 24.18 38.66 -22.02
CA CYS A 20 24.87 39.36 -20.95
C CYS A 20 25.01 40.83 -21.26
N THR A 21 24.74 41.77 -20.33
CA THR A 21 25.56 42.99 -20.11
C THR A 21 25.19 43.69 -18.79
N GLY A 22 26.17 44.09 -18.01
CA GLY A 22 26.13 45.30 -17.18
C GLY A 22 26.17 45.13 -15.67
N CYS A 23 27.35 45.32 -15.07
CA CYS A 23 27.57 45.50 -13.63
C CYS A 23 26.81 46.65 -13.02
N SER A 24 26.22 46.45 -11.84
CA SER A 24 26.11 47.48 -10.79
C SER A 24 25.92 46.83 -9.42
N SER A 25 26.80 47.13 -8.50
CA SER A 25 26.84 46.65 -7.12
C SER A 25 25.73 47.25 -6.29
N SER A 26 24.84 46.40 -5.75
CA SER A 26 24.01 46.75 -4.61
C SER A 26 23.77 45.46 -3.78
N SER A 27 24.31 45.47 -2.57
CA SER A 27 24.09 44.43 -1.59
C SER A 27 22.59 44.36 -1.22
N LYS A 28 21.88 43.38 -1.75
CA LYS A 28 20.60 42.96 -1.25
C LYS A 28 20.75 41.55 -0.66
N ASN A 29 20.37 41.44 0.58
CA ASN A 29 20.20 40.16 1.26
C ASN A 29 19.43 39.22 0.33
N LYS A 30 20.09 38.16 -0.17
CA LYS A 30 19.42 36.99 -0.68
C LYS A 30 18.81 36.29 0.55
N SER A 31 17.54 36.53 0.80
CA SER A 31 16.72 35.51 1.40
C SER A 31 16.73 34.37 0.39
N ASP A 32 17.37 33.28 0.72
CA ASP A 32 17.23 32.02 0.02
C ASP A 32 15.74 31.63 0.12
N GLU A 33 14.98 31.93 -0.93
CA GLU A 33 13.75 31.21 -1.21
C GLU A 33 14.23 29.78 -1.53
N LYS A 34 14.25 28.91 -0.51
CA LYS A 34 14.23 27.49 -0.68
C LYS A 34 12.98 27.23 -1.50
N LEU A 35 13.13 26.98 -2.80
CA LEU A 35 12.07 26.35 -3.59
C LEU A 35 11.68 25.14 -2.75
N ASN A 36 10.47 25.11 -2.22
CA ASN A 36 9.92 23.92 -1.64
C ASN A 36 9.90 22.90 -2.78
N GLU A 37 10.90 22.01 -2.80
CA GLU A 37 10.81 20.79 -3.60
C GLU A 37 9.53 20.11 -3.13
N ILE A 38 8.62 19.89 -4.06
CA ILE A 38 7.42 19.13 -3.80
C ILE A 38 7.92 17.75 -3.42
N SER A 39 7.71 17.37 -2.17
CA SER A 39 8.13 16.07 -1.68
C SER A 39 7.10 15.04 -2.13
N GLU A 40 7.56 13.98 -2.75
CA GLU A 40 6.73 12.91 -3.28
C GLU A 40 6.62 11.77 -2.27
N MET A 41 5.45 11.15 -2.20
CA MET A 41 5.25 9.85 -1.55
C MET A 41 5.06 8.81 -2.64
N LYS A 42 5.84 7.73 -2.58
CA LYS A 42 5.75 6.60 -3.50
C LYS A 42 5.11 5.42 -2.80
N VAL A 43 4.16 4.80 -3.46
CA VAL A 43 3.53 3.54 -3.03
C VAL A 43 3.73 2.52 -4.13
N THR A 44 4.60 1.54 -3.88
CA THR A 44 4.91 0.49 -4.85
C THR A 44 4.30 -0.83 -4.45
N TYR A 45 3.44 -1.35 -5.31
CA TYR A 45 2.87 -2.69 -5.23
C TYR A 45 3.79 -3.64 -5.98
N ILE A 46 4.67 -4.32 -5.25
CA ILE A 46 5.68 -5.21 -5.82
C ILE A 46 5.01 -6.48 -6.34
N ASP A 47 5.26 -6.83 -7.59
CA ASP A 47 4.73 -8.07 -8.17
C ASP A 47 5.39 -9.29 -7.52
N VAL A 48 4.65 -9.95 -6.66
CA VAL A 48 4.99 -11.21 -5.98
C VAL A 48 4.08 -12.37 -6.43
N GLY A 49 3.42 -12.21 -7.59
CA GLY A 49 2.33 -13.07 -8.03
C GLY A 49 1.01 -12.68 -7.36
N LYS A 50 0.11 -13.64 -7.09
CA LYS A 50 -1.08 -13.38 -6.28
C LYS A 50 -0.67 -13.30 -4.81
N GLY A 51 -0.50 -12.11 -4.29
CA GLY A 51 -0.05 -11.86 -2.91
C GLY A 51 0.30 -10.41 -2.71
N ASP A 52 0.48 -9.97 -1.47
CA ASP A 52 0.79 -8.59 -1.15
C ASP A 52 2.22 -8.40 -0.68
N CYS A 53 2.87 -7.41 -1.27
CA CYS A 53 4.09 -6.80 -0.78
C CYS A 53 4.10 -5.34 -1.25
N ILE A 54 3.84 -4.41 -0.34
CA ILE A 54 3.61 -3.01 -0.69
C ILE A 54 4.58 -2.13 0.08
N LEU A 55 5.40 -1.37 -0.66
CA LEU A 55 6.36 -0.43 -0.10
C LEU A 55 5.82 0.99 -0.16
N ILE A 56 5.89 1.70 0.96
CA ILE A 56 5.58 3.13 1.06
C ILE A 56 6.85 3.88 1.42
N GLU A 57 7.25 4.83 0.58
CA GLU A 57 8.47 5.63 0.72
C GLU A 57 8.15 7.11 0.81
N LYS A 58 8.73 7.81 1.79
CA LYS A 58 8.58 9.24 1.93
C LYS A 58 9.74 9.85 2.72
N ASP A 59 10.53 10.74 2.09
CA ASP A 59 11.61 11.48 2.76
C ASP A 59 12.59 10.59 3.54
N GLY A 60 12.91 9.41 2.99
CA GLY A 60 13.82 8.44 3.61
C GLY A 60 13.19 7.57 4.69
N THR A 61 11.87 7.65 4.89
CA THR A 61 11.11 6.69 5.70
C THR A 61 10.51 5.60 4.81
N ASN A 62 10.54 4.36 5.30
CA ASN A 62 10.16 3.18 4.56
C ASN A 62 9.22 2.30 5.39
N ILE A 63 8.03 2.06 4.88
CA ILE A 63 7.05 1.15 5.48
C ILE A 63 6.77 0.03 4.49
N LEU A 64 6.84 -1.21 4.95
CA LEU A 64 6.46 -2.36 4.16
C LEU A 64 5.17 -2.96 4.72
N ILE A 65 4.20 -3.23 3.85
CA ILE A 65 2.98 -3.96 4.17
C ILE A 65 3.08 -5.31 3.48
N ASP A 66 3.02 -6.36 4.27
CA ASP A 66 3.18 -7.76 3.88
C ASP A 66 4.50 -8.09 3.17
N GLY A 67 4.81 -9.36 3.04
CA GLY A 67 6.08 -9.86 2.51
C GLY A 67 5.93 -10.82 1.31
N GLY A 68 4.74 -11.00 0.78
CA GLY A 68 4.47 -11.94 -0.29
C GLY A 68 4.74 -13.39 0.10
N TYR A 69 4.94 -14.23 -0.92
CA TYR A 69 5.32 -15.63 -0.72
C TYR A 69 6.76 -15.79 -0.25
N PHE A 70 7.04 -16.94 0.36
CA PHE A 70 8.41 -17.31 0.76
C PHE A 70 9.37 -17.37 -0.44
N ASP A 71 8.94 -17.93 -1.56
CA ASP A 71 9.74 -18.09 -2.78
C ASP A 71 9.94 -16.79 -3.58
N THR A 72 9.18 -15.74 -3.27
CA THR A 72 9.38 -14.39 -3.83
C THR A 72 10.19 -13.47 -2.90
N SER A 73 10.54 -13.91 -1.69
CA SER A 73 11.26 -13.07 -0.71
C SER A 73 12.60 -12.53 -1.21
N GLU A 74 13.35 -13.32 -2.01
CA GLU A 74 14.61 -12.86 -2.60
C GLU A 74 14.38 -11.76 -3.64
N LYS A 75 13.30 -11.85 -4.45
CA LYS A 75 12.90 -10.78 -5.39
C LYS A 75 12.60 -9.50 -4.64
N VAL A 76 11.84 -9.58 -3.53
CA VAL A 76 11.51 -8.42 -2.68
C VAL A 76 12.76 -7.80 -2.06
N ILE A 77 13.65 -8.62 -1.50
CA ILE A 77 14.91 -8.15 -0.89
C ILE A 77 15.78 -7.42 -1.93
N ASN A 78 15.91 -8.01 -3.13
CA ASN A 78 16.67 -7.38 -4.20
C ASN A 78 16.04 -6.05 -4.64
N TYR A 79 14.72 -5.98 -4.78
CA TYR A 79 14.00 -4.76 -5.08
C TYR A 79 14.27 -3.67 -4.03
N LEU A 80 14.14 -3.99 -2.74
CA LEU A 80 14.40 -3.03 -1.65
C LEU A 80 15.86 -2.54 -1.67
N HIS A 81 16.83 -3.42 -1.95
CA HIS A 81 18.23 -3.00 -2.08
C HIS A 81 18.49 -2.13 -3.32
N GLU A 82 17.82 -2.41 -4.45
CA GLU A 82 17.91 -1.59 -5.68
C GLU A 82 17.37 -0.17 -5.45
N GLU A 83 16.31 -0.04 -4.63
CA GLU A 83 15.79 1.26 -4.17
C GLU A 83 16.68 1.91 -3.07
N GLY A 84 17.75 1.25 -2.64
CA GLY A 84 18.69 1.77 -1.63
C GLY A 84 18.17 1.67 -0.19
N ILE A 85 17.17 0.83 0.05
CA ILE A 85 16.59 0.62 1.37
C ILE A 85 17.45 -0.34 2.17
N GLU A 86 17.89 0.09 3.35
CA GLU A 86 18.67 -0.72 4.31
C GLU A 86 17.89 -0.98 5.62
N ALA A 87 16.83 -0.21 5.84
CA ALA A 87 15.99 -0.32 7.04
C ALA A 87 14.53 -0.02 6.71
N LEU A 88 13.62 -0.65 7.44
CA LEU A 88 12.19 -0.40 7.46
C LEU A 88 11.82 0.26 8.79
N ASP A 89 11.16 1.42 8.75
CA ASP A 89 10.65 2.07 9.96
C ASP A 89 9.53 1.24 10.57
N TYR A 90 8.63 0.73 9.70
CA TYR A 90 7.57 -0.20 10.08
C TYR A 90 7.46 -1.34 9.10
N PHE A 91 7.15 -2.52 9.63
CA PHE A 91 6.74 -3.68 8.86
C PHE A 91 5.36 -4.11 9.37
N ILE A 92 4.34 -4.07 8.51
CA ILE A 92 2.95 -4.34 8.88
C ILE A 92 2.56 -5.66 8.22
N ILE A 93 2.09 -6.63 9.00
CA ILE A 93 1.52 -7.88 8.48
C ILE A 93 0.01 -7.78 8.64
N THR A 94 -0.71 -7.89 7.52
CA THR A 94 -2.18 -7.78 7.52
C THR A 94 -2.83 -9.01 8.11
N HIS A 95 -2.40 -10.21 7.70
CA HIS A 95 -2.84 -11.50 8.20
C HIS A 95 -1.78 -12.58 7.92
N TYR A 96 -2.05 -13.86 8.30
CA TYR A 96 -0.99 -14.88 8.28
C TYR A 96 -1.09 -15.89 7.14
N ASP A 97 -1.77 -15.57 6.05
CA ASP A 97 -1.76 -16.39 4.85
C ASP A 97 -0.40 -16.35 4.15
N LYS A 98 -0.05 -17.43 3.46
CA LYS A 98 1.28 -17.65 2.88
C LYS A 98 1.70 -16.61 1.83
N ASP A 99 0.74 -15.98 1.18
CA ASP A 99 0.92 -14.96 0.15
C ASP A 99 1.03 -13.53 0.72
N HIS A 100 1.01 -13.42 2.05
CA HIS A 100 1.23 -12.20 2.83
C HIS A 100 2.39 -12.36 3.81
N VAL A 101 2.35 -13.38 4.69
CA VAL A 101 3.40 -13.59 5.70
C VAL A 101 4.56 -14.46 5.21
N GLY A 102 4.45 -15.06 4.02
CA GLY A 102 5.39 -16.08 3.55
C GLY A 102 6.85 -15.63 3.49
N GLY A 103 7.10 -14.42 2.97
CA GLY A 103 8.44 -13.83 2.89
C GLY A 103 8.89 -13.08 4.14
N ALA A 104 7.95 -12.81 5.07
CA ALA A 104 8.18 -11.88 6.18
C ALA A 104 9.35 -12.25 7.10
N ALA A 105 9.54 -13.53 7.41
CA ALA A 105 10.66 -13.99 8.24
C ALA A 105 12.04 -13.74 7.58
N THR A 106 12.12 -13.93 6.25
CA THR A 106 13.35 -13.68 5.48
C THR A 106 13.65 -12.18 5.43
N ILE A 107 12.65 -11.36 5.16
CA ILE A 107 12.76 -9.88 5.15
C ILE A 107 13.17 -9.39 6.53
N ALA A 108 12.50 -9.84 7.61
CA ALA A 108 12.80 -9.45 8.98
C ALA A 108 14.19 -9.90 9.48
N SER A 109 14.78 -10.91 8.84
CA SER A 109 16.14 -11.34 9.11
C SER A 109 17.20 -10.55 8.33
N THR A 110 16.78 -9.86 7.26
CA THR A 110 17.69 -9.16 6.33
C THR A 110 17.80 -7.68 6.65
N PHE A 111 16.69 -7.03 6.96
CA PHE A 111 16.63 -5.59 7.20
C PHE A 111 16.56 -5.25 8.68
N SER A 112 17.10 -4.08 9.04
CA SER A 112 16.80 -3.46 10.34
C SER A 112 15.34 -3.00 10.34
N ILE A 113 14.56 -3.36 11.37
CA ILE A 113 13.15 -2.98 11.46
C ILE A 113 12.93 -2.20 12.74
N GLY A 114 12.34 -1.01 12.63
CA GLY A 114 12.01 -0.16 13.77
C GLY A 114 10.87 -0.76 14.59
N LYS A 115 9.77 -1.17 13.95
CA LYS A 115 8.64 -1.83 14.61
C LYS A 115 7.86 -2.72 13.66
N ILE A 116 7.31 -3.83 14.20
CA ILE A 116 6.43 -4.73 13.47
C ILE A 116 5.01 -4.62 14.05
N TYR A 117 4.02 -4.37 13.19
CA TYR A 117 2.62 -4.49 13.56
C TYR A 117 2.05 -5.81 13.04
N LEU A 118 1.34 -6.51 13.91
CA LEU A 118 0.78 -7.84 13.66
C LEU A 118 -0.73 -7.85 13.92
N PRO A 119 -1.54 -8.64 13.19
CA PRO A 119 -2.94 -8.82 13.54
C PRO A 119 -3.08 -9.54 14.89
N ASN A 120 -4.19 -9.28 15.59
CA ASN A 120 -4.38 -9.73 16.96
C ASN A 120 -4.97 -11.16 17.05
N TYR A 121 -4.28 -12.12 16.42
CA TYR A 121 -4.59 -13.53 16.58
C TYR A 121 -3.32 -14.39 16.46
N GLU A 122 -3.39 -15.66 16.83
CA GLU A 122 -2.27 -16.59 16.75
C GLU A 122 -2.43 -17.45 15.48
N GLY A 123 -1.50 -17.28 14.53
CA GLY A 123 -1.46 -18.06 13.29
C GLY A 123 -1.03 -19.51 13.52
N SER A 124 -1.49 -20.42 12.65
CA SER A 124 -1.13 -21.83 12.72
C SER A 124 -0.07 -22.24 11.70
N SER A 125 0.15 -21.44 10.64
CA SER A 125 1.03 -21.75 9.52
C SER A 125 2.51 -21.85 9.92
N LYS A 126 3.31 -22.56 9.10
CA LYS A 126 4.77 -22.59 9.30
C LYS A 126 5.40 -21.20 9.15
N TYR A 127 4.90 -20.38 8.24
CA TYR A 127 5.42 -19.04 7.97
C TYR A 127 5.20 -18.08 9.13
N TYR A 128 4.02 -18.12 9.76
CA TYR A 128 3.77 -17.44 11.02
C TYR A 128 4.80 -17.85 12.09
N LYS A 129 5.00 -19.16 12.29
CA LYS A 129 5.94 -19.66 13.28
C LYS A 129 7.39 -19.25 13.01
N GLU A 130 7.78 -19.23 11.73
CA GLU A 130 9.09 -18.73 11.30
C GLU A 130 9.27 -17.25 11.60
N LEU A 131 8.27 -16.42 11.29
CA LEU A 131 8.29 -14.98 11.62
C LEU A 131 8.39 -14.75 13.13
N MET A 132 7.54 -15.43 13.93
CA MET A 132 7.56 -15.29 15.39
C MET A 132 8.90 -15.75 16.00
N ASN A 133 9.53 -16.78 15.41
CA ASN A 133 10.86 -17.21 15.82
C ASN A 133 11.92 -16.14 15.51
N VAL A 134 11.87 -15.49 14.36
CA VAL A 134 12.80 -14.40 13.99
C VAL A 134 12.61 -13.21 14.92
N ILE A 135 11.37 -12.79 15.18
CA ILE A 135 11.03 -11.71 16.12
C ILE A 135 11.65 -11.99 17.50
N ASN A 136 11.45 -13.19 18.03
CA ASN A 136 11.95 -13.57 19.35
C ASN A 136 13.49 -13.68 19.39
N LEU A 137 14.12 -14.31 18.41
CA LEU A 137 15.57 -14.50 18.36
C LEU A 137 16.33 -13.17 18.25
N ASN A 138 15.79 -12.22 17.47
CA ASN A 138 16.41 -10.92 17.26
C ASN A 138 15.88 -9.84 18.19
N SER A 139 14.95 -10.17 19.09
CA SER A 139 14.31 -9.21 20.01
C SER A 139 13.72 -8.00 19.27
N LEU A 140 13.08 -8.25 18.14
CA LEU A 140 12.43 -7.19 17.35
C LEU A 140 11.22 -6.63 18.10
N ASP A 141 11.01 -5.32 18.01
CA ASP A 141 9.82 -4.67 18.56
C ASP A 141 8.59 -5.03 17.74
N ALA A 142 7.70 -5.85 18.28
CA ALA A 142 6.48 -6.31 17.62
C ALA A 142 5.26 -6.11 18.52
N GLU A 143 4.18 -5.62 17.93
CA GLU A 143 2.92 -5.32 18.62
C GLU A 143 1.73 -5.92 17.88
N ASN A 144 0.87 -6.63 18.61
CA ASN A 144 -0.42 -7.08 18.09
C ASN A 144 -1.43 -5.93 18.15
N VAL A 145 -2.03 -5.60 17.02
CA VAL A 145 -2.99 -4.51 16.87
C VAL A 145 -4.36 -4.97 17.32
N SER A 146 -4.70 -4.71 18.57
CA SER A 146 -6.00 -5.06 19.17
C SER A 146 -7.00 -3.91 19.19
N GLU A 147 -6.56 -2.70 18.89
CA GLU A 147 -7.36 -1.48 18.78
C GLU A 147 -6.77 -0.64 17.63
N ASP A 148 -7.56 0.27 17.07
CA ASP A 148 -7.08 1.17 16.02
C ASP A 148 -5.84 1.94 16.45
N ILE A 149 -4.81 1.92 15.61
CA ILE A 149 -3.57 2.67 15.82
C ILE A 149 -3.50 3.81 14.83
N SER A 150 -3.05 4.99 15.29
CA SER A 150 -2.74 6.12 14.42
C SER A 150 -1.38 6.70 14.78
N PHE A 151 -0.58 7.01 13.77
CA PHE A 151 0.72 7.67 13.93
C PHE A 151 1.02 8.55 12.72
N THR A 152 1.97 9.48 12.89
CA THR A 152 2.46 10.35 11.81
C THR A 152 3.96 10.12 11.62
N LEU A 153 4.40 9.96 10.38
CA LEU A 153 5.80 9.81 10.02
C LEU A 153 6.06 10.58 8.72
N SER A 154 7.07 11.45 8.68
CA SER A 154 7.41 12.26 7.50
C SER A 154 6.21 13.01 6.88
N ASP A 155 5.41 13.66 7.72
CA ASP A 155 4.19 14.41 7.34
C ASP A 155 3.07 13.55 6.71
N VAL A 156 3.20 12.23 6.76
CA VAL A 156 2.18 11.26 6.35
C VAL A 156 1.47 10.72 7.58
N ASN A 157 0.14 10.69 7.55
CA ASN A 157 -0.68 10.13 8.61
C ASN A 157 -1.09 8.71 8.25
N TYR A 158 -0.82 7.79 9.15
CA TYR A 158 -1.16 6.37 9.02
C TYR A 158 -2.23 6.01 10.03
N LYS A 159 -3.17 5.21 9.62
CA LYS A 159 -4.15 4.59 10.51
C LYS A 159 -4.21 3.09 10.18
N ILE A 160 -4.03 2.26 11.20
CA ILE A 160 -4.20 0.82 11.13
C ILE A 160 -5.50 0.51 11.87
N PHE A 161 -6.47 -0.05 11.15
CA PHE A 161 -7.73 -0.49 11.72
C PHE A 161 -7.58 -1.92 12.20
N ALA A 162 -7.83 -2.13 13.47
CA ALA A 162 -7.97 -3.47 14.03
C ALA A 162 -9.28 -4.10 13.52
N SER A 163 -9.27 -5.40 13.29
CA SER A 163 -10.50 -6.09 12.92
C SER A 163 -11.42 -6.27 14.15
N ASP A 164 -12.68 -5.94 13.99
CA ASP A 164 -13.74 -6.25 14.96
C ASP A 164 -14.31 -7.68 14.79
N VAL A 165 -13.87 -8.39 13.76
CA VAL A 165 -14.28 -9.78 13.51
C VAL A 165 -13.56 -10.71 14.48
N THR A 166 -14.31 -11.62 15.09
CA THR A 166 -13.71 -12.63 15.97
C THR A 166 -12.99 -13.69 15.12
N TYR A 167 -11.72 -13.89 15.39
CA TYR A 167 -10.93 -14.93 14.72
C TYR A 167 -11.47 -16.34 15.05
N VAL A 168 -11.61 -17.16 14.02
CA VAL A 168 -11.96 -18.57 14.09
C VAL A 168 -10.92 -19.37 13.33
N ALA A 169 -10.17 -20.21 14.04
CA ALA A 169 -9.18 -21.07 13.40
C ALA A 169 -9.84 -22.17 12.55
N ALA A 170 -9.21 -22.51 11.42
CA ALA A 170 -9.63 -23.67 10.63
C ALA A 170 -9.57 -24.95 11.45
N ASP A 171 -10.61 -25.76 11.36
CA ASP A 171 -10.68 -27.06 12.05
C ASP A 171 -11.03 -28.17 11.06
N GLY A 172 -10.32 -28.86 10.43
CA GLY A 172 -10.49 -30.04 9.59
C GLY A 172 -11.72 -30.15 8.66
N ASN A 173 -12.80 -29.43 8.92
CA ASN A 173 -14.06 -29.41 8.17
C ASN A 173 -14.56 -28.00 7.85
N GLU A 174 -14.07 -26.99 8.56
CA GLU A 174 -14.44 -25.60 8.38
C GLU A 174 -13.19 -24.78 8.08
N GLU A 175 -13.29 -23.90 7.09
CA GLU A 175 -12.22 -22.93 6.78
C GLU A 175 -12.15 -21.91 7.92
N GLY A 176 -10.93 -21.47 8.23
CA GLY A 176 -10.73 -20.35 9.14
C GLY A 176 -11.17 -19.04 8.49
N ASN A 177 -11.18 -17.97 9.28
CA ASN A 177 -11.49 -16.63 8.78
C ASN A 177 -10.27 -15.69 8.89
N ASP A 178 -9.08 -16.20 8.62
CA ASP A 178 -7.84 -15.42 8.67
C ASP A 178 -7.95 -14.13 7.83
N ASN A 179 -8.57 -14.21 6.67
CA ASN A 179 -8.79 -13.09 5.76
C ASN A 179 -9.68 -12.00 6.39
N ASP A 180 -10.83 -12.37 6.95
CA ASP A 180 -11.77 -11.42 7.56
C ASP A 180 -11.19 -10.63 8.75
N VAL A 181 -10.13 -11.15 9.36
CA VAL A 181 -9.43 -10.48 10.47
C VAL A 181 -8.18 -9.71 10.04
N SER A 182 -7.99 -9.51 8.73
CA SER A 182 -6.91 -8.68 8.19
C SER A 182 -6.92 -7.29 8.79
N LEU A 183 -5.73 -6.74 9.05
CA LEU A 183 -5.58 -5.31 9.30
C LEU A 183 -5.86 -4.54 8.01
N VAL A 184 -6.63 -3.47 8.12
CA VAL A 184 -6.85 -2.50 7.03
C VAL A 184 -6.04 -1.26 7.33
N ILE A 185 -5.31 -0.75 6.35
CA ILE A 185 -4.43 0.39 6.55
C ILE A 185 -4.91 1.56 5.68
N ALA A 186 -5.06 2.74 6.28
CA ALA A 186 -5.31 4.00 5.59
C ALA A 186 -4.09 4.91 5.72
N VAL A 187 -3.74 5.57 4.61
CA VAL A 187 -2.60 6.49 4.54
C VAL A 187 -3.06 7.80 3.94
N TYR A 188 -2.69 8.92 4.57
CA TYR A 188 -3.07 10.26 4.15
C TYR A 188 -1.84 11.15 4.06
N TYR A 189 -1.62 11.71 2.88
CA TYR A 189 -0.55 12.65 2.62
C TYR A 189 -1.13 13.91 1.93
N GLY A 190 -1.23 15.03 2.66
CA GLY A 190 -1.91 16.22 2.16
C GLY A 190 -3.37 15.95 1.78
N GLU A 191 -3.68 16.08 0.48
CA GLU A 191 -4.99 15.72 -0.11
C GLU A 191 -5.02 14.29 -0.67
N ASP A 192 -3.89 13.58 -0.67
CA ASP A 192 -3.79 12.21 -1.19
C ASP A 192 -4.24 11.20 -0.13
N SER A 193 -5.00 10.18 -0.53
CA SER A 193 -5.50 9.14 0.36
C SER A 193 -5.44 7.74 -0.26
N TYR A 194 -4.95 6.78 0.52
CA TYR A 194 -4.74 5.39 0.10
C TYR A 194 -5.38 4.44 1.09
N LEU A 195 -6.05 3.41 0.59
CA LEU A 195 -6.60 2.31 1.38
C LEU A 195 -5.96 0.99 0.97
N PHE A 196 -5.43 0.25 1.94
CA PHE A 196 -4.92 -1.11 1.77
C PHE A 196 -5.83 -2.04 2.55
N ALA A 197 -6.68 -2.77 1.84
CA ALA A 197 -7.76 -3.53 2.45
C ALA A 197 -7.33 -4.92 2.96
N GLY A 198 -6.04 -5.31 2.79
CA GLY A 198 -5.60 -6.68 3.05
C GLY A 198 -6.44 -7.66 2.23
N ASP A 199 -6.84 -8.76 2.86
CA ASP A 199 -7.70 -9.75 2.20
C ASP A 199 -9.07 -9.88 2.89
N ILE A 200 -9.57 -8.76 3.49
CA ILE A 200 -10.90 -8.80 4.10
C ILE A 200 -11.95 -9.36 3.15
N GLU A 201 -12.68 -10.33 3.65
CA GLU A 201 -13.80 -10.96 2.96
C GLU A 201 -15.14 -10.40 3.47
N LYS A 202 -16.17 -11.17 3.38
CA LYS A 202 -17.55 -10.77 3.67
C LYS A 202 -17.74 -10.08 5.01
N GLU A 203 -17.28 -10.70 6.11
CA GLU A 203 -17.53 -10.16 7.45
C GLU A 203 -16.54 -9.03 7.77
N GLY A 204 -15.32 -9.11 7.27
CA GLY A 204 -14.32 -8.03 7.35
C GLY A 204 -14.77 -6.79 6.59
N ILE A 205 -15.24 -6.93 5.35
CA ILE A 205 -15.81 -5.81 4.56
C ILE A 205 -16.99 -5.19 5.28
N LYS A 206 -17.91 -6.01 5.78
CA LYS A 206 -19.09 -5.54 6.51
C LYS A 206 -18.71 -4.79 7.80
N SER A 207 -17.72 -5.28 8.55
CA SER A 207 -17.20 -4.60 9.74
C SER A 207 -16.58 -3.25 9.37
N TYR A 208 -15.75 -3.22 8.34
CA TYR A 208 -15.12 -2.00 7.83
C TYR A 208 -16.16 -0.95 7.42
N LEU A 209 -17.17 -1.33 6.62
CA LEU A 209 -18.24 -0.44 6.17
C LEU A 209 -19.07 0.11 7.33
N ALA A 210 -19.33 -0.71 8.36
CA ALA A 210 -20.12 -0.28 9.52
C ALA A 210 -19.45 0.84 10.32
N ALA A 211 -18.12 0.95 10.27
CA ALA A 211 -17.35 1.99 10.95
C ALA A 211 -17.25 3.31 10.14
N ASN A 212 -17.66 3.32 8.85
CA ASN A 212 -17.75 4.49 7.97
C ASN A 212 -16.44 5.32 7.92
N HIS A 213 -15.41 4.75 7.29
CA HIS A 213 -14.08 5.33 7.27
C HIS A 213 -13.85 6.38 6.17
N GLY A 214 -14.79 6.56 5.24
CA GLY A 214 -14.76 7.59 4.21
C GLY A 214 -14.18 7.14 2.86
N GLN A 215 -13.98 8.12 1.98
CA GLN A 215 -13.52 7.94 0.61
C GLN A 215 -11.99 7.94 0.52
N PHE A 216 -11.45 7.24 -0.47
CA PHE A 216 -10.01 7.17 -0.73
C PHE A 216 -9.75 7.27 -2.24
N ASP A 217 -8.70 7.98 -2.62
CA ASP A 217 -8.35 8.18 -4.03
C ASP A 217 -7.77 6.91 -4.66
N VAL A 218 -6.98 6.16 -3.90
CA VAL A 218 -6.34 4.91 -4.32
C VAL A 218 -6.73 3.78 -3.39
N VAL A 219 -7.20 2.66 -3.93
CA VAL A 219 -7.51 1.46 -3.16
C VAL A 219 -6.73 0.24 -3.64
N LYS A 220 -6.06 -0.48 -2.75
CA LYS A 220 -5.70 -1.88 -3.00
C LYS A 220 -6.94 -2.72 -2.71
N MET A 221 -7.47 -3.36 -3.74
CA MET A 221 -8.67 -4.19 -3.63
C MET A 221 -8.44 -5.37 -2.67
N PRO A 222 -9.43 -5.70 -1.84
CA PRO A 222 -9.32 -6.83 -0.96
C PRO A 222 -9.17 -8.15 -1.73
N HIS A 223 -8.49 -9.10 -1.11
CA HIS A 223 -8.37 -10.50 -1.54
C HIS A 223 -8.03 -10.63 -3.05
N HIS A 224 -7.07 -9.80 -3.50
CA HIS A 224 -6.54 -9.77 -4.88
C HIS A 224 -7.62 -9.61 -5.96
N GLY A 225 -8.72 -8.94 -5.62
CA GLY A 225 -9.84 -8.74 -6.54
C GLY A 225 -10.74 -9.97 -6.69
N ARG A 226 -10.75 -10.89 -5.73
CA ARG A 226 -11.78 -11.93 -5.64
C ARG A 226 -13.13 -11.30 -5.28
N LYS A 227 -14.19 -11.90 -5.80
CA LYS A 227 -15.56 -11.48 -5.50
C LYS A 227 -15.97 -12.04 -4.16
N GLU A 228 -16.09 -11.16 -3.18
CA GLU A 228 -16.73 -11.46 -1.90
C GLU A 228 -18.13 -10.85 -1.82
N ASP A 229 -18.94 -11.27 -0.85
CA ASP A 229 -20.16 -10.53 -0.54
C ASP A 229 -19.78 -9.15 0.01
N ASN A 230 -20.52 -8.12 -0.38
CA ASN A 230 -20.29 -6.69 -0.06
C ASN A 230 -19.06 -6.04 -0.78
N THR A 231 -18.39 -6.72 -1.73
CA THR A 231 -17.30 -6.07 -2.52
C THR A 231 -17.81 -4.88 -3.33
N ASP A 232 -19.02 -4.97 -3.90
CA ASP A 232 -19.68 -3.86 -4.60
C ASP A 232 -20.03 -2.71 -3.65
N ASP A 233 -20.51 -3.00 -2.45
CA ASP A 233 -20.77 -1.99 -1.43
C ASP A 233 -19.47 -1.28 -1.00
N LEU A 234 -18.34 -1.99 -0.91
CA LEU A 234 -17.03 -1.41 -0.62
C LEU A 234 -16.57 -0.46 -1.74
N ILE A 235 -16.71 -0.86 -3.01
CA ILE A 235 -16.35 -0.03 -4.15
C ILE A 235 -17.18 1.27 -4.16
N ASP A 236 -18.49 1.14 -3.88
CA ASP A 236 -19.41 2.26 -3.84
C ASP A 236 -19.15 3.21 -2.66
N ASP A 237 -18.68 2.70 -1.52
CA ASP A 237 -18.35 3.49 -0.32
C ASP A 237 -17.02 4.22 -0.48
N VAL A 238 -15.98 3.51 -0.91
CA VAL A 238 -14.62 4.05 -1.03
C VAL A 238 -14.49 5.07 -2.15
N GLN A 239 -15.23 4.93 -3.26
CA GLN A 239 -15.29 5.83 -4.42
C GLN A 239 -13.92 6.20 -5.01
N SER A 240 -13.00 5.27 -5.08
CA SER A 240 -11.63 5.51 -5.53
C SER A 240 -11.53 5.90 -6.99
N GLU A 241 -10.54 6.72 -7.35
CA GLU A 241 -10.17 7.01 -8.74
C GLU A 241 -9.30 5.90 -9.32
N ILE A 242 -8.47 5.26 -8.48
CA ILE A 242 -7.51 4.21 -8.85
C ILE A 242 -7.73 2.99 -7.98
N ALA A 243 -7.83 1.81 -8.60
CA ALA A 243 -7.82 0.53 -7.92
C ALA A 243 -6.58 -0.28 -8.35
N ILE A 244 -5.87 -0.83 -7.36
CA ILE A 244 -4.75 -1.75 -7.57
C ILE A 244 -5.18 -3.16 -7.17
N ILE A 245 -4.89 -4.12 -8.03
CA ILE A 245 -5.16 -5.54 -7.80
C ILE A 245 -3.84 -6.30 -7.92
N THR A 246 -3.46 -6.96 -6.86
CA THR A 246 -2.23 -7.74 -6.73
C THR A 246 -2.48 -9.21 -7.06
N ASP A 247 -2.83 -9.48 -8.31
CA ASP A 247 -3.16 -10.81 -8.81
C ASP A 247 -2.05 -11.43 -9.68
N SER A 248 -2.23 -12.66 -10.12
CA SER A 248 -1.30 -13.32 -11.04
C SER A 248 -1.99 -13.76 -12.34
N SER A 249 -1.21 -14.11 -13.36
CA SER A 249 -1.74 -14.65 -14.62
C SER A 249 -2.44 -16.00 -14.44
N GLU A 250 -2.10 -16.75 -13.39
CA GLU A 250 -2.64 -18.07 -13.08
C GLU A 250 -3.87 -18.00 -12.17
N ASP A 251 -3.95 -16.97 -11.32
CA ASP A 251 -5.06 -16.72 -10.40
C ASP A 251 -5.45 -15.24 -10.49
N THR A 252 -6.28 -14.93 -11.48
CA THR A 252 -6.66 -13.57 -11.85
C THR A 252 -7.83 -13.07 -11.03
N ALA A 253 -7.94 -11.74 -10.89
CA ALA A 253 -9.12 -11.09 -10.33
C ALA A 253 -10.41 -11.54 -11.01
N ASP A 254 -11.49 -11.59 -10.24
CA ASP A 254 -12.81 -11.96 -10.76
C ASP A 254 -13.36 -10.91 -11.72
N ASN A 255 -13.84 -11.38 -12.89
CA ASN A 255 -14.46 -10.52 -13.89
C ASN A 255 -15.62 -9.68 -13.33
N LYS A 256 -16.29 -10.15 -12.28
CA LYS A 256 -17.39 -9.42 -11.66
C LYS A 256 -16.87 -8.18 -10.93
N VAL A 257 -15.76 -8.30 -10.21
CA VAL A 257 -15.09 -7.16 -9.54
C VAL A 257 -14.58 -6.17 -10.58
N LEU A 258 -13.91 -6.65 -11.64
CA LEU A 258 -13.46 -5.79 -12.74
C LEU A 258 -14.61 -5.03 -13.41
N ASN A 259 -15.77 -5.66 -13.57
CA ASN A 259 -16.97 -5.01 -14.12
C ASN A 259 -17.57 -3.99 -13.17
N TRP A 260 -17.55 -4.23 -11.86
CA TRP A 260 -18.00 -3.25 -10.86
C TRP A 260 -17.10 -2.02 -10.84
N LEU A 261 -15.78 -2.20 -10.82
CA LEU A 261 -14.80 -1.10 -10.89
C LEU A 261 -14.98 -0.28 -12.17
N ALA A 262 -15.11 -0.95 -13.32
CA ALA A 262 -15.36 -0.27 -14.59
C ALA A 262 -16.73 0.46 -14.61
N GLY A 263 -17.76 -0.10 -13.97
CA GLY A 263 -19.07 0.54 -13.81
C GLY A 263 -19.05 1.77 -12.92
N ALA A 264 -18.13 1.81 -11.95
CA ALA A 264 -17.89 2.94 -11.07
C ALA A 264 -16.89 3.98 -11.65
N ASP A 265 -16.41 3.80 -12.89
CA ASP A 265 -15.42 4.65 -13.58
C ASP A 265 -14.04 4.68 -12.85
N VAL A 266 -13.66 3.57 -12.21
CA VAL A 266 -12.39 3.40 -11.49
C VAL A 266 -11.31 2.90 -12.44
N THR A 267 -10.18 3.62 -12.52
CA THR A 267 -9.01 3.17 -13.30
C THR A 267 -8.33 2.02 -12.56
N THR A 268 -8.30 0.84 -13.19
CA THR A 268 -7.79 -0.38 -12.54
C THR A 268 -6.45 -0.80 -13.10
N TYR A 269 -5.46 -1.01 -12.22
CA TYR A 269 -4.16 -1.58 -12.54
C TYR A 269 -4.00 -2.94 -11.87
N ARG A 270 -3.37 -3.90 -12.57
CA ARG A 270 -3.20 -5.28 -12.11
C ARG A 270 -1.75 -5.71 -12.23
N THR A 271 -1.18 -6.29 -11.17
CA THR A 271 0.20 -6.79 -11.21
C THR A 271 0.38 -7.91 -12.22
N SER A 272 -0.62 -8.75 -12.45
CA SER A 272 -0.60 -9.78 -13.49
C SER A 272 -0.44 -9.26 -14.92
N VAL A 273 -0.75 -7.97 -15.14
CA VAL A 273 -0.70 -7.32 -16.46
C VAL A 273 0.52 -6.41 -16.59
N TYR A 274 0.82 -5.68 -15.52
CA TYR A 274 1.76 -4.58 -15.53
C TYR A 274 3.07 -4.84 -14.77
N GLY A 275 3.21 -6.00 -14.11
CA GLY A 275 4.32 -6.22 -13.16
C GLY A 275 4.13 -5.34 -11.92
N SER A 276 5.21 -4.90 -11.34
CA SER A 276 5.17 -3.96 -10.21
C SER A 276 4.57 -2.62 -10.64
N ILE A 277 3.80 -2.00 -9.74
CA ILE A 277 3.04 -0.76 -10.00
C ILE A 277 3.43 0.26 -8.93
N THR A 278 3.88 1.45 -9.34
CA THR A 278 4.19 2.55 -8.42
C THR A 278 3.20 3.69 -8.62
N VAL A 279 2.54 4.10 -7.55
CA VAL A 279 1.67 5.28 -7.49
C VAL A 279 2.41 6.36 -6.72
N THR A 280 2.73 7.46 -7.38
CA THR A 280 3.40 8.63 -6.78
C THR A 280 2.40 9.74 -6.58
N GLY A 281 2.30 10.23 -5.34
CA GLY A 281 1.47 11.36 -4.96
C GLY A 281 2.31 12.52 -4.42
N THR A 282 1.82 13.74 -4.56
CA THR A 282 2.50 14.97 -4.09
C THR A 282 1.73 15.67 -2.98
N GLY A 283 0.71 15.04 -2.42
CA GLY A 283 -0.18 15.64 -1.43
C GLY A 283 -1.19 16.64 -2.01
N SER A 284 -1.41 16.61 -3.32
CA SER A 284 -2.27 17.57 -4.04
C SER A 284 -3.53 16.95 -4.67
N GLY A 285 -3.84 15.70 -4.35
CA GLY A 285 -4.95 14.94 -4.98
C GLY A 285 -4.67 14.60 -6.45
N THR A 286 -3.39 14.55 -6.84
CA THR A 286 -2.99 14.14 -8.20
C THR A 286 -1.93 13.07 -8.14
N TYR A 287 -2.09 12.06 -8.99
CA TYR A 287 -1.26 10.85 -8.96
C TYR A 287 -0.57 10.62 -10.29
N HIS A 288 0.66 10.14 -10.22
CA HIS A 288 1.38 9.58 -11.35
C HIS A 288 1.53 8.07 -11.13
N VAL A 289 1.16 7.27 -12.14
CA VAL A 289 1.28 5.82 -12.07
C VAL A 289 2.34 5.35 -13.07
N GLU A 290 3.33 4.65 -12.54
CA GLU A 290 4.38 3.97 -13.32
C GLU A 290 4.19 2.46 -13.20
N VAL A 291 4.49 1.75 -14.26
CA VAL A 291 4.34 0.29 -14.33
C VAL A 291 5.60 -0.33 -14.91
N GLU A 292 5.95 -1.52 -14.40
CA GLU A 292 7.14 -2.24 -14.84
C GLU A 292 7.04 -2.70 -16.30
N ASN A 293 5.84 -3.16 -16.72
CA ASN A 293 5.56 -3.65 -18.06
C ASN A 293 4.45 -2.80 -18.71
N PRO A 294 4.77 -1.75 -19.48
CA PRO A 294 3.80 -0.83 -20.08
C PRO A 294 3.02 -1.43 -21.28
#